data_d2d9b2561e2abf13d83d044dfae4a69b
#
_entry.id   d2d9b2561e2abf13d83d044dfae4a69b
#
_cell.length_a   1.000
_cell.length_b   1.000
_cell.length_c   1.000
_cell.angle_alpha   90.00
_cell.angle_beta   90.00
_cell.angle_gamma   90.00
#
_symmetry.space_group_name_H-M   'P 1'
#
loop_
_entity.id
_entity.type
_entity.pdbx_description
1 polymer ?
#
loop_
_entity_poly.entity_id
_entity_poly.type
_entity_poly.pdbx_seq_one_letter_code
_entity_poly.pdbx_strand_id
1 'polypeptide(L)'
;PFRGGKKHQPQDSYSLRCIPQVHGAVRDALAQAQRVIDIELNAVTDNPLVFPDTPDARQIEDQVISAGHFHGMPLALAMSYLKAAIPVLASISERRLNKLVDPSTNDGLPGFLIGNEDGTDSGFMIVQYTAAALVNDLASRAHPASVYSIPTSANAEDHVSMGANEARHVLEMVDDLSRVLALEIHTAAQALDFRRDMIEAARTLARRGGVLAIAAKVSNAPLPGDAVHAQFLAECAELMAQLAQDADFHPSPRVQRAHARLREHIAFMQRDRAMDGDVAKVCELVEQGALLG
;
A
#
# COMPACT_ATOMS: atom_id res chain seq x y z
N PRO A 1 4.93 -17.24 -6.32
CA PRO A 1 6.29 -16.74 -6.20
C PRO A 1 7.02 -17.00 -7.49
N PHE A 2 7.67 -15.97 -8.03
CA PHE A 2 8.49 -16.05 -9.21
C PHE A 2 9.80 -16.80 -8.85
N ARG A 3 9.81 -18.10 -9.03
CA ARG A 3 11.00 -18.92 -8.83
C ARG A 3 11.65 -19.15 -10.20
N GLY A 4 12.85 -18.62 -10.43
CA GLY A 4 13.65 -18.95 -11.59
C GLY A 4 14.14 -17.79 -12.45
N GLY A 5 13.61 -16.58 -12.30
CA GLY A 5 14.11 -15.40 -13.02
C GLY A 5 15.57 -15.05 -12.61
N LYS A 6 16.40 -14.70 -13.56
CA LYS A 6 17.72 -14.13 -13.25
C LYS A 6 17.51 -12.74 -12.66
N LYS A 7 17.91 -12.54 -11.41
CA LYS A 7 17.90 -11.22 -10.78
C LYS A 7 19.07 -10.39 -11.27
N HIS A 8 18.80 -9.18 -11.73
CA HIS A 8 19.83 -8.19 -12.05
C HIS A 8 20.51 -7.64 -10.79
N GLN A 9 19.82 -7.68 -9.66
CA GLN A 9 20.33 -7.22 -8.37
C GLN A 9 20.48 -8.40 -7.40
N PRO A 10 21.56 -8.43 -6.59
CA PRO A 10 21.79 -9.52 -5.63
C PRO A 10 20.70 -9.61 -4.56
N GLN A 11 20.02 -8.50 -4.24
CA GLN A 11 18.99 -8.43 -3.22
C GLN A 11 17.86 -7.51 -3.67
N ASP A 12 16.61 -7.91 -3.35
CA ASP A 12 15.45 -7.02 -3.46
C ASP A 12 15.54 -5.89 -2.43
N SER A 13 14.90 -4.76 -2.70
CA SER A 13 14.80 -3.67 -1.74
C SER A 13 13.98 -4.09 -0.50
N TYR A 14 14.19 -3.40 0.61
CA TYR A 14 13.51 -3.70 1.88
C TYR A 14 11.99 -3.63 1.78
N SER A 15 11.44 -2.75 0.94
CA SER A 15 10.00 -2.66 0.70
C SER A 15 9.36 -3.96 0.15
N LEU A 16 10.17 -4.86 -0.40
CA LEU A 16 9.77 -6.21 -0.83
C LEU A 16 10.29 -7.28 0.12
N ARG A 17 11.58 -7.24 0.46
CA ARG A 17 12.27 -8.27 1.23
C ARG A 17 11.87 -8.29 2.69
N CYS A 18 11.55 -7.13 3.30
CA CYS A 18 11.22 -6.99 4.71
C CYS A 18 9.69 -6.93 4.97
N ILE A 19 8.86 -7.30 3.98
CA ILE A 19 7.41 -7.39 4.15
C ILE A 19 7.02 -8.23 5.39
N PRO A 20 7.59 -9.43 5.64
CA PRO A 20 7.18 -10.23 6.79
C PRO A 20 7.41 -9.51 8.13
N GLN A 21 8.54 -8.82 8.30
CA GLN A 21 8.88 -8.12 9.53
C GLN A 21 8.00 -6.90 9.75
N VAL A 22 7.80 -6.08 8.70
CA VAL A 22 7.00 -4.86 8.80
C VAL A 22 5.52 -5.17 8.98
N HIS A 23 4.96 -6.03 8.13
CA HIS A 23 3.56 -6.41 8.25
C HIS A 23 3.28 -7.26 9.50
N GLY A 24 4.25 -8.08 9.95
CA GLY A 24 4.16 -8.83 11.19
C GLY A 24 4.00 -7.91 12.40
N ALA A 25 4.88 -6.92 12.54
CA ALA A 25 4.82 -5.94 13.62
C ALA A 25 3.48 -5.18 13.65
N VAL A 26 2.95 -4.79 12.48
CA VAL A 26 1.64 -4.12 12.41
C VAL A 26 0.49 -5.07 12.78
N ARG A 27 0.56 -6.35 12.40
CA ARG A 27 -0.43 -7.35 12.84
C ARG A 27 -0.43 -7.55 14.34
N ASP A 28 0.74 -7.52 14.98
CA ASP A 28 0.85 -7.61 16.44
C ASP A 28 0.22 -6.38 17.11
N ALA A 29 0.44 -5.18 16.56
CA ALA A 29 -0.21 -3.96 17.02
C ALA A 29 -1.74 -4.04 16.91
N LEU A 30 -2.25 -4.52 15.77
CA LEU A 30 -3.67 -4.71 15.55
C LEU A 30 -4.28 -5.73 16.53
N ALA A 31 -3.60 -6.86 16.72
CA ALA A 31 -4.06 -7.89 17.66
C ALA A 31 -4.11 -7.38 19.11
N GLN A 32 -3.14 -6.57 19.52
CA GLN A 32 -3.13 -5.94 20.83
C GLN A 32 -4.29 -4.95 20.99
N ALA A 33 -4.54 -4.10 20.00
CA ALA A 33 -5.66 -3.16 20.02
C ALA A 33 -7.00 -3.90 20.07
N GLN A 34 -7.17 -4.94 19.25
CA GLN A 34 -8.36 -5.80 19.25
C GLN A 34 -8.61 -6.41 20.64
N ARG A 35 -7.58 -6.96 21.28
CA ARG A 35 -7.71 -7.53 22.63
C ARG A 35 -8.21 -6.50 23.65
N VAL A 36 -7.73 -5.27 23.58
CA VAL A 36 -8.20 -4.20 24.49
C VAL A 36 -9.66 -3.86 24.19
N ILE A 37 -10.01 -3.68 22.94
CA ILE A 37 -11.39 -3.38 22.52
C ILE A 37 -12.36 -4.48 22.96
N ASP A 38 -12.00 -5.75 22.79
CA ASP A 38 -12.84 -6.89 23.19
C ASP A 38 -13.12 -6.93 24.69
N ILE A 39 -12.15 -6.51 25.51
CA ILE A 39 -12.33 -6.38 26.96
C ILE A 39 -13.26 -5.21 27.28
N GLU A 40 -12.99 -4.03 26.71
CA GLU A 40 -13.74 -2.81 27.02
C GLU A 40 -15.19 -2.87 26.52
N LEU A 41 -15.46 -3.53 25.40
CA LEU A 41 -16.81 -3.74 24.88
C LEU A 41 -17.72 -4.54 25.84
N ASN A 42 -17.12 -5.36 26.71
CA ASN A 42 -17.85 -6.19 27.68
C ASN A 42 -17.68 -5.68 29.12
N ALA A 43 -17.01 -4.55 29.31
CA ALA A 43 -16.79 -3.96 30.62
C ALA A 43 -17.96 -3.09 31.07
N VAL A 44 -18.14 -2.98 32.38
CA VAL A 44 -19.06 -2.00 32.98
C VAL A 44 -18.27 -0.71 33.16
N THR A 45 -18.62 0.32 32.40
CA THR A 45 -17.82 1.54 32.23
C THR A 45 -18.47 2.81 32.77
N ASP A 46 -19.52 2.68 33.57
CA ASP A 46 -20.23 3.84 34.14
C ASP A 46 -19.73 4.24 35.53
N ASN A 47 -20.18 5.36 36.03
CA ASN A 47 -19.97 5.86 37.38
C ASN A 47 -21.23 6.60 37.87
N PRO A 48 -21.82 6.18 39.01
CA PRO A 48 -21.40 5.06 39.88
C PRO A 48 -21.76 3.69 39.29
N LEU A 49 -21.03 2.66 39.69
CA LEU A 49 -21.41 1.25 39.48
C LEU A 49 -22.48 0.85 40.45
N VAL A 50 -23.54 0.17 39.98
CA VAL A 50 -24.65 -0.29 40.82
C VAL A 50 -24.73 -1.82 40.77
N PHE A 51 -24.73 -2.45 41.95
CA PHE A 51 -24.78 -3.90 42.14
C PHE A 51 -26.04 -4.27 42.92
N PRO A 52 -27.23 -4.30 42.29
CA PRO A 52 -28.51 -4.45 43.02
C PRO A 52 -28.66 -5.78 43.77
N ASP A 53 -27.94 -6.81 43.30
CA ASP A 53 -28.02 -8.17 43.88
C ASP A 53 -26.90 -8.45 44.89
N THR A 54 -26.29 -7.41 45.49
CA THR A 54 -25.22 -7.60 46.47
C THR A 54 -25.78 -8.35 47.67
N PRO A 55 -25.27 -9.55 48.00
CA PRO A 55 -25.71 -10.31 49.16
C PRO A 55 -25.47 -9.51 50.46
N ASP A 56 -26.42 -9.59 51.38
CA ASP A 56 -26.35 -8.95 52.71
C ASP A 56 -26.26 -7.40 52.69
N ALA A 57 -26.55 -6.74 51.58
CA ALA A 57 -26.63 -5.30 51.53
C ALA A 57 -27.71 -4.78 52.49
N ARG A 58 -27.30 -3.92 53.42
CA ARG A 58 -28.19 -3.36 54.43
C ARG A 58 -28.71 -1.98 54.12
N GLN A 59 -27.99 -1.30 53.24
CA GLN A 59 -28.29 0.05 52.77
C GLN A 59 -27.87 0.19 51.31
N ILE A 60 -28.36 1.24 50.64
CA ILE A 60 -28.09 1.46 49.21
C ILE A 60 -26.59 1.67 48.92
N GLU A 61 -25.86 2.25 49.84
CA GLU A 61 -24.44 2.49 49.76
C GLU A 61 -23.62 1.19 49.65
N ASP A 62 -24.14 0.07 50.15
CA ASP A 62 -23.52 -1.24 49.99
C ASP A 62 -23.60 -1.78 48.56
N GLN A 63 -24.48 -1.20 47.75
CA GLN A 63 -24.75 -1.59 46.37
C GLN A 63 -24.19 -0.62 45.34
N VAL A 64 -23.63 0.51 45.76
CA VAL A 64 -23.17 1.58 44.90
C VAL A 64 -21.68 1.85 45.14
N ILE A 65 -20.89 1.77 44.04
CA ILE A 65 -19.46 2.00 44.12
C ILE A 65 -19.10 3.12 43.12
N SER A 66 -18.54 4.22 43.63
CA SER A 66 -17.89 5.22 42.80
C SER A 66 -16.49 4.74 42.43
N ALA A 67 -16.20 4.64 41.12
CA ALA A 67 -14.95 4.08 40.62
C ALA A 67 -14.53 4.75 39.29
N GLY A 68 -13.40 4.38 38.73
CA GLY A 68 -12.80 4.98 37.55
C GLY A 68 -12.95 4.16 36.23
N HIS A 69 -13.90 3.22 36.17
CA HIS A 69 -14.04 2.33 35.02
C HIS A 69 -14.45 3.05 33.73
N PHE A 70 -14.99 4.25 33.84
CA PHE A 70 -15.32 5.14 32.72
C PHE A 70 -14.08 5.70 32.03
N HIS A 71 -12.89 5.62 32.63
CA HIS A 71 -11.70 6.30 32.11
C HIS A 71 -11.15 5.57 30.87
N GLY A 72 -11.32 6.19 29.70
CA GLY A 72 -11.03 5.60 28.39
C GLY A 72 -9.53 5.46 28.04
N MET A 73 -8.60 5.54 29.00
CA MET A 73 -7.16 5.44 28.71
C MET A 73 -6.74 4.10 28.08
N PRO A 74 -7.32 2.93 28.43
CA PRO A 74 -7.01 1.70 27.73
C PRO A 74 -7.27 1.78 26.23
N LEU A 75 -8.44 2.32 25.84
CA LEU A 75 -8.80 2.53 24.44
C LEU A 75 -7.91 3.59 23.78
N ALA A 76 -7.63 4.70 24.49
CA ALA A 76 -6.81 5.78 23.95
C ALA A 76 -5.41 5.28 23.60
N LEU A 77 -4.76 4.50 24.45
CA LEU A 77 -3.43 3.94 24.18
C LEU A 77 -3.46 2.87 23.09
N ALA A 78 -4.52 2.05 23.00
CA ALA A 78 -4.70 1.10 21.92
C ALA A 78 -4.80 1.82 20.57
N MET A 79 -5.57 2.91 20.49
CA MET A 79 -5.68 3.74 19.28
C MET A 79 -4.37 4.47 18.97
N SER A 80 -3.67 4.99 19.98
CA SER A 80 -2.35 5.60 19.79
C SER A 80 -1.35 4.61 19.16
N TYR A 81 -1.41 3.35 19.58
CA TYR A 81 -0.57 2.29 19.00
C TYR A 81 -0.92 2.03 17.52
N LEU A 82 -2.21 2.00 17.16
CA LEU A 82 -2.64 1.90 15.77
C LEU A 82 -2.22 3.13 14.94
N LYS A 83 -2.29 4.33 15.50
CA LYS A 83 -1.80 5.55 14.84
C LYS A 83 -0.31 5.47 14.49
N ALA A 84 0.50 4.83 15.31
CA ALA A 84 1.91 4.59 15.01
C ALA A 84 2.10 3.49 13.94
N ALA A 85 1.23 2.50 13.88
CA ALA A 85 1.34 1.35 12.97
C ALA A 85 0.86 1.66 11.54
N ILE A 86 -0.20 2.44 11.37
CA ILE A 86 -0.81 2.75 10.07
C ILE A 86 0.17 3.42 9.09
N PRO A 87 0.92 4.48 9.46
CA PRO A 87 1.87 5.13 8.57
C PRO A 87 3.00 4.20 8.11
N VAL A 88 3.35 3.20 8.91
CA VAL A 88 4.37 2.21 8.55
C VAL A 88 3.91 1.37 7.37
N LEU A 89 2.64 0.93 7.35
CA LEU A 89 2.05 0.23 6.20
C LEU A 89 1.96 1.14 4.97
N ALA A 90 1.50 2.36 5.14
CA ALA A 90 1.39 3.32 4.05
C ALA A 90 2.76 3.62 3.44
N SER A 91 3.77 3.83 4.27
CA SER A 91 5.15 4.12 3.81
C SER A 91 5.74 2.97 3.01
N ILE A 92 5.65 1.73 3.48
CA ILE A 92 6.21 0.59 2.75
C ILE A 92 5.46 0.34 1.43
N SER A 93 4.15 0.62 1.38
CA SER A 93 3.32 0.56 0.18
C SER A 93 3.77 1.61 -0.85
N GLU A 94 3.90 2.86 -0.44
CA GLU A 94 4.36 3.95 -1.29
C GLU A 94 5.78 3.68 -1.85
N ARG A 95 6.70 3.13 -1.06
CA ARG A 95 8.03 2.74 -1.55
C ARG A 95 7.98 1.70 -2.65
N ARG A 96 7.04 0.75 -2.62
CA ARG A 96 6.85 -0.21 -3.71
C ARG A 96 6.26 0.45 -4.96
N LEU A 97 5.30 1.36 -4.77
CA LEU A 97 4.75 2.16 -5.87
C LEU A 97 5.85 2.99 -6.54
N ASN A 98 6.65 3.72 -5.75
CA ASN A 98 7.76 4.52 -6.28
C ASN A 98 8.72 3.68 -7.12
N LYS A 99 9.05 2.47 -6.68
CA LYS A 99 9.93 1.59 -7.45
C LYS A 99 9.37 1.22 -8.83
N LEU A 100 8.07 1.16 -9.00
CA LEU A 100 7.44 0.83 -10.28
C LEU A 100 7.48 2.00 -11.25
N VAL A 101 7.37 3.23 -10.77
CA VAL A 101 7.35 4.43 -11.63
C VAL A 101 8.73 5.01 -11.93
N ASP A 102 9.72 4.71 -11.11
CA ASP A 102 11.10 5.19 -11.25
C ASP A 102 11.89 4.28 -12.22
N PRO A 103 12.30 4.80 -13.40
CA PRO A 103 13.01 4.00 -14.39
C PRO A 103 14.36 3.45 -13.91
N SER A 104 14.95 4.03 -12.86
CA SER A 104 16.18 3.53 -12.27
C SER A 104 16.00 2.27 -11.40
N THR A 105 14.76 1.95 -11.03
CA THR A 105 14.45 0.87 -10.09
C THR A 105 13.35 -0.08 -10.56
N ASN A 106 12.69 0.20 -11.69
CA ASN A 106 11.52 -0.54 -12.17
C ASN A 106 11.84 -1.75 -13.05
N ASP A 107 13.11 -2.10 -13.13
CA ASP A 107 13.59 -3.29 -13.87
C ASP A 107 13.24 -3.27 -15.36
N GLY A 108 13.44 -2.11 -16.00
CA GLY A 108 13.26 -1.90 -17.43
C GLY A 108 11.83 -1.70 -17.90
N LEU A 109 10.88 -1.45 -16.99
CA LEU A 109 9.55 -0.96 -17.38
C LEU A 109 9.66 0.48 -17.91
N PRO A 110 8.69 0.96 -18.73
CA PRO A 110 8.63 2.37 -19.12
C PRO A 110 8.61 3.29 -17.89
N GLY A 111 9.32 4.41 -17.96
CA GLY A 111 9.28 5.44 -16.94
C GLY A 111 7.85 5.90 -16.70
N PHE A 112 7.47 6.09 -15.45
CA PHE A 112 6.10 6.44 -15.03
C PHE A 112 5.00 5.55 -15.59
N LEU A 113 5.35 4.34 -16.07
CA LEU A 113 4.42 3.36 -16.61
C LEU A 113 3.51 3.91 -17.72
N ILE A 114 4.08 4.71 -18.61
CA ILE A 114 3.42 5.22 -19.82
C ILE A 114 4.24 4.84 -21.04
N GLY A 115 3.58 4.36 -22.10
CA GLY A 115 4.24 3.80 -23.27
C GLY A 115 4.52 4.79 -24.39
N ASN A 116 4.16 6.06 -24.24
CA ASN A 116 4.39 7.06 -25.26
C ASN A 116 5.74 7.77 -25.00
N GLU A 117 6.56 7.89 -26.03
CA GLU A 117 7.89 8.50 -25.97
C GLU A 117 7.88 9.99 -26.38
N ASP A 118 6.72 10.58 -26.72
CA ASP A 118 6.63 11.97 -27.17
C ASP A 118 6.73 12.99 -26.03
N GLY A 119 6.77 12.55 -24.77
CA GLY A 119 6.95 13.38 -23.60
C GLY A 119 5.72 14.23 -23.22
N THR A 120 4.57 13.98 -23.84
CA THR A 120 3.33 14.74 -23.57
C THR A 120 2.50 14.15 -22.45
N ASP A 121 2.69 12.87 -22.11
CA ASP A 121 1.99 12.17 -21.04
C ASP A 121 2.87 12.04 -19.79
N SER A 122 2.28 12.20 -18.61
CA SER A 122 2.94 12.09 -17.30
C SER A 122 2.78 10.71 -16.67
N GLY A 123 1.83 9.92 -17.13
CA GLY A 123 1.55 8.58 -16.63
C GLY A 123 1.25 8.55 -15.14
N PHE A 124 1.88 7.63 -14.43
CA PHE A 124 1.70 7.44 -12.99
C PHE A 124 2.58 8.34 -12.11
N MET A 125 3.25 9.36 -12.66
CA MET A 125 4.06 10.29 -11.89
C MET A 125 3.24 10.97 -10.77
N ILE A 126 2.08 11.52 -11.09
CA ILE A 126 1.21 12.21 -10.12
C ILE A 126 0.57 11.23 -9.13
N VAL A 127 0.38 9.98 -9.50
CA VAL A 127 -0.05 8.91 -8.59
C VAL A 127 0.94 8.75 -7.44
N GLN A 128 2.25 8.76 -7.73
CA GLN A 128 3.29 8.68 -6.71
C GLN A 128 3.29 9.94 -5.83
N TYR A 129 3.11 11.14 -6.38
CA TYR A 129 3.00 12.37 -5.60
C TYR A 129 1.83 12.31 -4.62
N THR A 130 0.68 11.81 -5.06
CA THR A 130 -0.51 11.64 -4.21
C THR A 130 -0.23 10.66 -3.07
N ALA A 131 0.38 9.51 -3.38
CA ALA A 131 0.75 8.53 -2.35
C ALA A 131 1.75 9.12 -1.33
N ALA A 132 2.75 9.86 -1.80
CA ALA A 132 3.73 10.51 -0.92
C ALA A 132 3.09 11.57 -0.01
N ALA A 133 2.15 12.36 -0.54
CA ALA A 133 1.40 13.34 0.24
C ALA A 133 0.56 12.68 1.33
N LEU A 134 -0.17 11.60 1.01
CA LEU A 134 -0.96 10.84 1.97
C LEU A 134 -0.08 10.21 3.06
N VAL A 135 1.07 9.65 2.70
CA VAL A 135 2.03 9.09 3.68
C VAL A 135 2.57 10.16 4.62
N ASN A 136 2.89 11.35 4.09
CA ASN A 136 3.33 12.47 4.93
C ASN A 136 2.24 12.93 5.89
N ASP A 137 1.00 13.04 5.44
CA ASP A 137 -0.13 13.43 6.28
C ASP A 137 -0.41 12.38 7.37
N LEU A 138 -0.43 11.08 7.01
CA LEU A 138 -0.54 9.98 7.97
C LEU A 138 0.57 10.04 9.05
N ALA A 139 1.81 10.31 8.65
CA ALA A 139 2.92 10.46 9.58
C ALA A 139 2.73 11.64 10.55
N SER A 140 2.16 12.76 10.08
CA SER A 140 1.87 13.93 10.91
C SER A 140 0.79 13.65 11.97
N ARG A 141 -0.20 12.80 11.63
CA ARG A 141 -1.28 12.37 12.54
C ARG A 141 -0.87 11.27 13.52
N ALA A 142 0.30 10.66 13.34
CA ALA A 142 0.77 9.57 14.20
C ALA A 142 1.07 10.01 15.64
N HIS A 143 1.20 11.31 15.88
CA HIS A 143 1.46 11.83 17.22
C HIS A 143 0.27 11.56 18.16
N PRO A 144 0.48 10.94 19.35
CA PRO A 144 -0.61 10.58 20.25
C PRO A 144 -1.26 11.80 20.90
N ALA A 145 -2.58 11.96 20.78
CA ALA A 145 -3.35 12.94 21.54
C ALA A 145 -3.50 12.53 23.03
N SER A 146 -3.46 11.24 23.31
CA SER A 146 -3.60 10.68 24.66
C SER A 146 -2.52 11.13 25.65
N VAL A 147 -1.38 11.64 25.16
CA VAL A 147 -0.29 12.17 26.02
C VAL A 147 -0.55 13.60 26.48
N TYR A 148 -1.60 14.26 25.99
CA TYR A 148 -1.96 15.63 26.36
C TYR A 148 -3.29 15.66 27.09
N SER A 149 -3.27 15.41 28.38
CA SER A 149 -4.44 15.57 29.22
C SER A 149 -4.71 17.06 29.49
N ILE A 150 -5.97 17.48 29.38
CA ILE A 150 -6.43 18.82 29.73
C ILE A 150 -7.58 18.66 30.73
N PRO A 151 -7.46 19.20 31.97
CA PRO A 151 -8.50 19.11 32.97
C PRO A 151 -9.85 19.64 32.49
N THR A 152 -10.93 18.95 32.86
CA THR A 152 -12.33 19.30 32.57
C THR A 152 -13.15 19.36 33.85
N SER A 153 -14.43 19.70 33.78
CA SER A 153 -15.36 19.75 34.92
C SER A 153 -14.82 20.53 36.13
N ALA A 154 -14.25 21.73 35.89
CA ALA A 154 -13.63 22.58 36.93
C ALA A 154 -12.57 21.85 37.77
N ASN A 155 -11.73 21.05 37.10
CA ASN A 155 -10.68 20.18 37.68
C ASN A 155 -11.20 18.94 38.46
N ALA A 156 -12.48 18.64 38.45
CA ALA A 156 -12.95 17.36 39.01
C ALA A 156 -12.42 16.18 38.15
N GLU A 157 -12.26 16.40 36.85
CA GLU A 157 -11.63 15.48 35.91
C GLU A 157 -10.24 16.04 35.54
N ASP A 158 -9.31 15.93 36.49
CA ASP A 158 -7.98 16.52 36.38
C ASP A 158 -7.03 15.77 35.45
N HIS A 159 -7.42 14.55 35.04
CA HIS A 159 -6.72 13.74 34.05
C HIS A 159 -7.72 12.99 33.15
N VAL A 160 -7.71 13.30 31.85
CA VAL A 160 -8.61 12.69 30.85
C VAL A 160 -7.82 11.99 29.75
N SER A 161 -8.42 10.99 29.11
CA SER A 161 -7.76 10.11 28.16
C SER A 161 -7.58 10.70 26.75
N MET A 162 -8.42 11.66 26.36
CA MET A 162 -8.55 12.16 24.97
C MET A 162 -8.81 11.03 23.93
N GLY A 163 -9.38 9.91 24.38
CA GLY A 163 -9.55 8.69 23.57
C GLY A 163 -10.46 8.88 22.36
N ALA A 164 -11.46 9.76 22.45
CA ALA A 164 -12.32 10.09 21.32
C ALA A 164 -11.54 10.71 20.15
N ASN A 165 -10.56 11.57 20.43
CA ASN A 165 -9.68 12.14 19.40
C ASN A 165 -8.80 11.05 18.76
N GLU A 166 -8.25 10.14 19.57
CA GLU A 166 -7.46 9.02 19.07
C GLU A 166 -8.26 8.13 18.12
N ALA A 167 -9.46 7.73 18.52
CA ALA A 167 -10.34 6.88 17.72
C ALA A 167 -10.73 7.56 16.39
N ARG A 168 -11.09 8.85 16.44
CA ARG A 168 -11.40 9.62 15.23
C ARG A 168 -10.21 9.71 14.28
N HIS A 169 -9.02 9.99 14.80
CA HIS A 169 -7.81 10.02 13.98
C HIS A 169 -7.53 8.66 13.32
N VAL A 170 -7.66 7.55 14.06
CA VAL A 170 -7.49 6.20 13.50
C VAL A 170 -8.47 5.96 12.35
N LEU A 171 -9.75 6.31 12.51
CA LEU A 171 -10.78 6.15 11.48
C LEU A 171 -10.38 6.89 10.19
N GLU A 172 -10.03 8.17 10.29
CA GLU A 172 -9.59 8.98 9.14
C GLU A 172 -8.31 8.41 8.50
N MET A 173 -7.35 7.93 9.31
CA MET A 173 -6.11 7.35 8.83
C MET A 173 -6.30 6.02 8.10
N VAL A 174 -7.31 5.23 8.45
CA VAL A 174 -7.65 3.99 7.73
C VAL A 174 -8.14 4.29 6.31
N ASP A 175 -8.95 5.35 6.13
CA ASP A 175 -9.40 5.78 4.81
C ASP A 175 -8.22 6.20 3.93
N ASP A 176 -7.28 6.97 4.49
CA ASP A 176 -6.09 7.40 3.75
C ASP A 176 -5.14 6.23 3.44
N LEU A 177 -4.99 5.27 4.37
CA LEU A 177 -4.27 4.02 4.10
C LEU A 177 -4.90 3.24 2.94
N SER A 178 -6.23 3.13 2.92
CA SER A 178 -6.96 2.46 1.83
C SER A 178 -6.67 3.11 0.48
N ARG A 179 -6.59 4.45 0.44
CA ARG A 179 -6.20 5.19 -0.77
C ARG A 179 -4.77 4.90 -1.20
N VAL A 180 -3.79 4.88 -0.27
CA VAL A 180 -2.40 4.53 -0.60
C VAL A 180 -2.31 3.12 -1.17
N LEU A 181 -3.01 2.15 -0.59
CA LEU A 181 -3.06 0.77 -1.10
C LEU A 181 -3.72 0.71 -2.48
N ALA A 182 -4.78 1.47 -2.70
CA ALA A 182 -5.44 1.55 -4.00
C ALA A 182 -4.50 2.09 -5.09
N LEU A 183 -3.72 3.13 -4.78
CA LEU A 183 -2.72 3.69 -5.69
C LEU A 183 -1.62 2.66 -6.01
N GLU A 184 -1.11 1.92 -5.02
CA GLU A 184 -0.15 0.84 -5.25
C GLU A 184 -0.73 -0.26 -6.16
N ILE A 185 -1.93 -0.74 -5.88
CA ILE A 185 -2.60 -1.80 -6.64
C ILE A 185 -2.84 -1.36 -8.08
N HIS A 186 -3.32 -0.13 -8.30
CA HIS A 186 -3.53 0.41 -9.64
C HIS A 186 -2.21 0.49 -10.42
N THR A 187 -1.17 1.03 -9.80
CA THR A 187 0.18 1.11 -10.39
C THR A 187 0.75 -0.27 -10.71
N ALA A 188 0.60 -1.23 -9.80
CA ALA A 188 1.07 -2.59 -9.98
C ALA A 188 0.35 -3.32 -11.13
N ALA A 189 -0.94 -3.08 -11.30
CA ALA A 189 -1.71 -3.63 -12.41
C ALA A 189 -1.21 -3.10 -13.76
N GLN A 190 -0.94 -1.79 -13.86
CA GLN A 190 -0.37 -1.17 -15.05
C GLN A 190 1.02 -1.74 -15.38
N ALA A 191 1.87 -1.88 -14.36
CA ALA A 191 3.20 -2.46 -14.49
C ALA A 191 3.16 -3.93 -14.95
N LEU A 192 2.19 -4.70 -14.47
CA LEU A 192 2.00 -6.10 -14.84
C LEU A 192 1.61 -6.26 -16.31
N ASP A 193 0.76 -5.38 -16.82
CA ASP A 193 0.39 -5.38 -18.24
C ASP A 193 1.60 -5.05 -19.12
N PHE A 194 2.34 -3.99 -18.80
CA PHE A 194 3.57 -3.67 -19.52
C PHE A 194 4.56 -4.84 -19.53
N ARG A 195 4.79 -5.46 -18.37
CA ARG A 195 5.73 -6.60 -18.29
C ARG A 195 5.28 -7.76 -19.14
N ARG A 196 3.99 -8.08 -19.15
CA ARG A 196 3.43 -9.13 -20.00
C ARG A 196 3.61 -8.83 -21.49
N ASP A 197 3.30 -7.60 -21.89
CA ASP A 197 3.40 -7.18 -23.29
C ASP A 197 4.87 -7.12 -23.76
N MET A 198 5.79 -6.68 -22.90
CA MET A 198 7.23 -6.69 -23.20
C MET A 198 7.77 -8.12 -23.39
N ILE A 199 7.33 -9.07 -22.58
CA ILE A 199 7.72 -10.48 -22.71
C ILE A 199 7.19 -11.07 -24.03
N GLU A 200 5.94 -10.79 -24.38
CA GLU A 200 5.36 -11.27 -25.64
C GLU A 200 6.04 -10.64 -26.87
N ALA A 201 6.35 -9.35 -26.80
CA ALA A 201 7.13 -8.66 -27.81
C ALA A 201 8.53 -9.28 -27.94
N ALA A 202 9.23 -9.52 -26.82
CA ALA A 202 10.56 -10.13 -26.81
C ALA A 202 10.57 -11.53 -27.42
N ARG A 203 9.58 -12.37 -27.09
CA ARG A 203 9.40 -13.69 -27.70
C ARG A 203 9.14 -13.62 -29.21
N THR A 204 8.35 -12.64 -29.63
CA THR A 204 8.08 -12.42 -31.05
C THR A 204 9.32 -11.97 -31.81
N LEU A 205 10.09 -11.05 -31.22
CA LEU A 205 11.38 -10.60 -31.80
C LEU A 205 12.41 -11.73 -31.85
N ALA A 206 12.51 -12.55 -30.81
CA ALA A 206 13.39 -13.70 -30.79
C ALA A 206 13.09 -14.70 -31.92
N ARG A 207 11.79 -15.01 -32.13
CA ARG A 207 11.34 -15.85 -33.27
C ARG A 207 11.68 -15.28 -34.63
N ARG A 208 11.87 -13.97 -34.76
CA ARG A 208 12.25 -13.27 -35.99
C ARG A 208 13.77 -13.04 -36.14
N GLY A 209 14.59 -13.62 -35.26
CA GLY A 209 16.04 -13.52 -35.31
C GLY A 209 16.65 -12.45 -34.39
N GLY A 210 15.83 -11.85 -33.52
CA GLY A 210 16.25 -10.86 -32.51
C GLY A 210 16.29 -9.42 -33.01
N VAL A 211 16.49 -8.49 -32.06
CA VAL A 211 16.43 -7.03 -32.31
C VAL A 211 17.45 -6.59 -33.35
N LEU A 212 18.70 -7.05 -33.28
CA LEU A 212 19.76 -6.63 -34.20
C LEU A 212 19.49 -7.09 -35.64
N ALA A 213 18.95 -8.29 -35.82
CA ALA A 213 18.62 -8.80 -37.16
C ALA A 213 17.45 -8.01 -37.81
N ILE A 214 16.50 -7.55 -36.97
CA ILE A 214 15.38 -6.73 -37.45
C ILE A 214 15.86 -5.31 -37.76
N ALA A 215 16.66 -4.69 -36.88
CA ALA A 215 17.22 -3.36 -37.09
C ALA A 215 18.04 -3.32 -38.38
N ALA A 216 18.86 -4.33 -38.66
CA ALA A 216 19.64 -4.44 -39.88
C ALA A 216 18.76 -4.57 -41.14
N LYS A 217 17.55 -5.16 -41.07
CA LYS A 217 16.61 -5.27 -42.20
C LYS A 217 15.83 -3.99 -42.44
N VAL A 218 15.51 -3.23 -41.41
CA VAL A 218 14.70 -2.00 -41.50
C VAL A 218 15.55 -0.82 -41.99
N SER A 219 16.81 -0.74 -41.61
CA SER A 219 17.69 0.40 -41.95
C SER A 219 18.36 0.23 -43.28
N ASN A 220 18.07 -0.49 -44.22
CA ASN A 220 18.66 -0.58 -45.58
C ASN A 220 20.13 0.00 -45.72
N ALA A 221 20.74 0.40 -44.63
CA ALA A 221 22.05 0.99 -44.49
C ALA A 221 22.75 0.34 -43.29
N PRO A 222 24.08 0.25 -43.28
CA PRO A 222 24.80 -0.08 -42.04
C PRO A 222 24.35 0.89 -40.97
N LEU A 223 24.04 0.36 -39.77
CA LEU A 223 23.69 1.19 -38.62
C LEU A 223 24.70 2.32 -38.49
N PRO A 224 24.25 3.57 -38.26
CA PRO A 224 25.16 4.70 -38.16
C PRO A 224 26.31 4.34 -37.22
N GLY A 225 27.55 4.72 -37.62
CA GLY A 225 28.77 4.45 -36.83
C GLY A 225 28.83 5.25 -35.49
N ASP A 226 27.68 5.65 -34.94
CA ASP A 226 27.57 6.26 -33.67
C ASP A 226 27.64 5.18 -32.58
N ALA A 227 28.74 5.21 -31.81
CA ALA A 227 28.97 4.26 -30.72
C ALA A 227 27.85 4.24 -29.69
N VAL A 228 27.21 5.38 -29.44
CA VAL A 228 26.07 5.51 -28.50
C VAL A 228 24.86 4.75 -29.01
N HIS A 229 24.54 4.89 -30.30
CA HIS A 229 23.42 4.17 -30.90
C HIS A 229 23.67 2.65 -30.97
N ALA A 230 24.90 2.23 -31.27
CA ALA A 230 25.27 0.82 -31.28
C ALA A 230 25.20 0.20 -29.88
N GLN A 231 25.64 0.94 -28.86
CA GLN A 231 25.53 0.52 -27.46
C GLN A 231 24.08 0.38 -27.03
N PHE A 232 23.23 1.38 -27.33
CA PHE A 232 21.79 1.34 -27.03
C PHE A 232 21.10 0.11 -27.67
N LEU A 233 21.37 -0.17 -28.93
CA LEU A 233 20.82 -1.37 -29.60
C LEU A 233 21.32 -2.67 -29.00
N ALA A 234 22.58 -2.72 -28.53
CA ALA A 234 23.12 -3.89 -27.85
C ALA A 234 22.44 -4.12 -26.49
N GLU A 235 22.23 -3.06 -25.72
CA GLU A 235 21.51 -3.11 -24.43
C GLU A 235 20.05 -3.54 -24.63
N CYS A 236 19.36 -2.97 -25.62
CA CYS A 236 18.01 -3.41 -26.00
C CYS A 236 17.98 -4.89 -26.43
N ALA A 237 18.96 -5.34 -27.18
CA ALA A 237 19.03 -6.72 -27.63
C ALA A 237 19.25 -7.68 -26.45
N GLU A 238 20.11 -7.32 -25.50
CA GLU A 238 20.35 -8.08 -24.30
C GLU A 238 19.10 -8.16 -23.41
N LEU A 239 18.45 -7.03 -23.13
CA LEU A 239 17.20 -6.99 -22.37
C LEU A 239 16.11 -7.86 -23.01
N MET A 240 15.93 -7.73 -24.33
CA MET A 240 14.92 -8.52 -25.05
C MET A 240 15.25 -10.00 -25.07
N ALA A 241 16.52 -10.38 -25.16
CA ALA A 241 16.95 -11.78 -25.06
C ALA A 241 16.66 -12.37 -23.67
N GLN A 242 16.91 -11.61 -22.62
CA GLN A 242 16.61 -12.00 -21.24
C GLN A 242 15.09 -12.18 -21.05
N LEU A 243 14.30 -11.20 -21.47
CA LEU A 243 12.83 -11.26 -21.37
C LEU A 243 12.24 -12.45 -22.16
N ALA A 244 12.81 -12.77 -23.33
CA ALA A 244 12.37 -13.89 -24.15
C ALA A 244 12.63 -15.26 -23.48
N GLN A 245 13.68 -15.34 -22.64
CA GLN A 245 14.01 -16.53 -21.87
C GLN A 245 13.22 -16.65 -20.56
N ASP A 246 12.53 -15.59 -20.16
CA ASP A 246 11.72 -15.58 -18.94
C ASP A 246 10.40 -16.37 -19.18
N ALA A 247 10.57 -17.66 -19.53
CA ALA A 247 9.49 -18.57 -19.87
C ALA A 247 8.53 -18.80 -18.69
N ASP A 248 9.02 -18.57 -17.46
CA ASP A 248 8.30 -18.83 -16.22
C ASP A 248 7.67 -17.57 -15.60
N PHE A 249 7.60 -16.45 -16.35
CA PHE A 249 6.87 -15.27 -15.89
C PHE A 249 5.37 -15.52 -15.90
N HIS A 250 4.91 -16.16 -14.85
CA HIS A 250 3.48 -16.33 -14.59
C HIS A 250 3.15 -15.74 -13.22
N PRO A 251 2.33 -14.70 -13.17
CA PRO A 251 1.74 -14.26 -11.91
C PRO A 251 1.05 -15.43 -11.22
N SER A 252 1.11 -15.49 -9.88
CA SER A 252 0.39 -16.55 -9.15
C SER A 252 -1.11 -16.50 -9.50
N PRO A 253 -1.85 -17.61 -9.39
CA PRO A 253 -3.29 -17.62 -9.70
C PRO A 253 -4.08 -16.55 -8.94
N ARG A 254 -3.68 -16.21 -7.70
CA ARG A 254 -4.31 -15.14 -6.93
C ARG A 254 -4.06 -13.76 -7.56
N VAL A 255 -2.82 -13.48 -7.96
CA VAL A 255 -2.48 -12.21 -8.63
C VAL A 255 -3.21 -12.11 -9.97
N GLN A 256 -3.30 -13.20 -10.73
CA GLN A 256 -4.04 -13.21 -12.00
C GLN A 256 -5.53 -12.90 -11.79
N ARG A 257 -6.17 -13.50 -10.77
CA ARG A 257 -7.58 -13.20 -10.47
C ARG A 257 -7.77 -11.76 -10.01
N ALA A 258 -6.92 -11.27 -9.10
CA ALA A 258 -6.99 -9.88 -8.64
C ALA A 258 -6.81 -8.88 -9.80
N HIS A 259 -5.83 -9.12 -10.68
CA HIS A 259 -5.61 -8.31 -11.87
C HIS A 259 -6.81 -8.36 -12.83
N ALA A 260 -7.32 -9.55 -13.15
CA ALA A 260 -8.50 -9.71 -14.01
C ALA A 260 -9.71 -8.97 -13.42
N ARG A 261 -9.96 -9.15 -12.11
CA ARG A 261 -11.05 -8.45 -11.42
C ARG A 261 -10.91 -6.94 -11.47
N LEU A 262 -9.72 -6.42 -11.29
CA LEU A 262 -9.46 -4.98 -11.42
C LEU A 262 -9.71 -4.51 -12.85
N ARG A 263 -9.25 -5.25 -13.86
CA ARG A 263 -9.40 -4.91 -15.28
C ARG A 263 -10.85 -5.01 -15.82
N GLU A 264 -11.75 -5.66 -15.10
CA GLU A 264 -13.20 -5.57 -15.37
C GLU A 264 -13.74 -4.15 -15.17
N HIS A 265 -13.09 -3.34 -14.35
CA HIS A 265 -13.56 -2.01 -13.97
C HIS A 265 -12.65 -0.88 -14.46
N ILE A 266 -11.36 -1.12 -14.59
CA ILE A 266 -10.35 -0.10 -14.87
C ILE A 266 -9.53 -0.52 -16.09
N ALA A 267 -9.61 0.27 -17.14
CA ALA A 267 -8.86 0.02 -18.37
C ALA A 267 -7.36 0.30 -18.17
N PHE A 268 -6.53 -0.38 -18.97
CA PHE A 268 -5.12 -0.01 -19.13
C PHE A 268 -5.00 1.44 -19.60
N MET A 269 -4.05 2.18 -19.04
CA MET A 269 -3.82 3.58 -19.42
C MET A 269 -2.77 3.69 -20.52
N GLN A 270 -3.24 3.96 -21.74
CA GLN A 270 -2.38 4.20 -22.91
C GLN A 270 -1.94 5.66 -23.02
N ARG A 271 -2.77 6.58 -22.60
CA ARG A 271 -2.58 8.03 -22.60
C ARG A 271 -3.10 8.60 -21.29
N ASP A 272 -2.60 9.75 -20.90
CA ASP A 272 -3.06 10.46 -19.70
C ASP A 272 -4.57 10.69 -19.73
N ARG A 273 -5.20 10.42 -18.61
CA ARG A 273 -6.61 10.69 -18.35
C ARG A 273 -6.83 11.00 -16.87
N ALA A 274 -7.99 11.52 -16.52
CA ALA A 274 -8.40 11.64 -15.13
C ALA A 274 -8.50 10.24 -14.48
N MET A 275 -7.89 10.09 -13.32
CA MET A 275 -7.79 8.80 -12.60
C MET A 275 -8.56 8.79 -11.27
N ASP A 276 -9.27 9.86 -10.93
CA ASP A 276 -10.04 9.97 -9.70
C ASP A 276 -11.09 8.87 -9.58
N GLY A 277 -11.83 8.59 -10.65
CA GLY A 277 -12.79 7.51 -10.72
C GLY A 277 -12.14 6.11 -10.61
N ASP A 278 -10.97 5.92 -11.25
CA ASP A 278 -10.21 4.68 -11.16
C ASP A 278 -9.77 4.42 -9.71
N VAL A 279 -9.19 5.43 -9.05
CA VAL A 279 -8.72 5.33 -7.66
C VAL A 279 -9.88 5.04 -6.72
N ALA A 280 -11.01 5.76 -6.85
CA ALA A 280 -12.21 5.51 -6.05
C ALA A 280 -12.71 4.07 -6.20
N LYS A 281 -12.70 3.54 -7.43
CA LYS A 281 -13.12 2.15 -7.68
C LYS A 281 -12.14 1.14 -7.10
N VAL A 282 -10.84 1.38 -7.12
CA VAL A 282 -9.88 0.49 -6.46
C VAL A 282 -10.05 0.52 -4.94
N CYS A 283 -10.29 1.69 -4.32
CA CYS A 283 -10.61 1.79 -2.90
C CYS A 283 -11.82 0.93 -2.55
N GLU A 284 -12.91 1.04 -3.30
CA GLU A 284 -14.10 0.21 -3.12
C GLU A 284 -13.78 -1.30 -3.18
N LEU A 285 -12.99 -1.73 -4.18
CA LEU A 285 -12.59 -3.14 -4.32
C LEU A 285 -11.70 -3.63 -3.15
N VAL A 286 -10.85 -2.76 -2.62
CA VAL A 286 -10.01 -3.04 -1.44
C VAL A 286 -10.88 -3.20 -0.20
N GLU A 287 -11.78 -2.26 0.08
CA GLU A 287 -12.67 -2.24 1.24
C GLU A 287 -13.61 -3.46 1.26
N GLN A 288 -14.10 -3.86 0.08
CA GLN A 288 -14.93 -5.06 -0.08
C GLN A 288 -14.15 -6.37 0.00
N GLY A 289 -12.81 -6.33 0.04
CA GLY A 289 -11.97 -7.52 -0.05
C GLY A 289 -12.07 -8.24 -1.41
N ALA A 290 -12.61 -7.59 -2.44
CA ALA A 290 -12.91 -8.20 -3.74
C ALA A 290 -11.66 -8.67 -4.51
N LEU A 291 -10.48 -8.21 -4.12
CA LEU A 291 -9.19 -8.57 -4.72
C LEU A 291 -8.48 -9.72 -3.97
N LEU A 292 -9.03 -10.21 -2.86
CA LEU A 292 -8.41 -11.24 -2.01
C LEU A 292 -8.73 -12.68 -2.45
N GLY A 293 -9.61 -12.86 -3.40
CA GLY A 293 -10.25 -14.10 -3.88
C GLY A 293 -9.38 -15.30 -4.22
#